data_6cdfb7a86b44aea46edc19c37528cd60
#
_entry.id   6cdfb7a86b44aea46edc19c37528cd60
#
_cell.length_a   1.000
_cell.length_b   1.000
_cell.length_c   1.000
_cell.angle_alpha   90.00
_cell.angle_beta   90.00
_cell.angle_gamma   90.00
#
_symmetry.space_group_name_H-M   'P 1'
#
loop_
_entity.id
_entity.type
_entity.pdbx_description
1 polymer ?
#
loop_
_entity_poly.entity_id
_entity_poly.type
_entity_poly.pdbx_seq_one_letter_code
_entity_poly.pdbx_strand_id
1 'polypeptide(L)'
;MLLDPELHYLDNAATTMVDPEIAGAIHEALLKDWANPSSLYEPAVETHEALTTARGQIARTLGCQAKDLYFTSCGSESNNLAVQGLAMARKNWGSKIVVSGFEHPSVQRPIHALKDRGFEVVEILPEADGHLDVAKLAAEVDKNTVLVSCMAVNNETGTLQDIAALSTAVKAKNSRCAVHVDAVQAWLRIPIDLKKWKNVDTLSVSGHKVHAPKGIGALFIRDSVRQTLCPPYLGGHQERGLRPGTENTPYIVGLGLAAAKGAKNLSDRNAHIRALNAQLRTGLEELAQQAPITLNSPADAVPEVLNFSTNCVNSQTFIEYLSGRHIYISGGSACDKGEPSHTLMAMGAPDLAVRTALRVSFCGDNTPEDVQALLDGLKDGLKELQHI
;
A
#
# COMPACT_ATOMS: atom_id res chain seq x y z
N MET A 1 -20.93 12.91 -16.96
CA MET A 1 -20.48 12.42 -15.63
C MET A 1 -20.86 10.96 -15.55
N LEU A 2 -19.88 10.08 -15.32
CA LEU A 2 -20.12 8.62 -15.33
C LEU A 2 -20.37 8.06 -13.91
N LEU A 3 -20.50 8.94 -12.92
CA LEU A 3 -20.68 8.54 -11.52
C LEU A 3 -22.16 8.62 -11.13
N ASP A 4 -22.61 7.60 -10.43
CA ASP A 4 -23.89 7.60 -9.73
C ASP A 4 -23.87 8.74 -8.69
N PRO A 5 -24.83 9.68 -8.72
CA PRO A 5 -24.89 10.78 -7.76
C PRO A 5 -25.18 10.31 -6.33
N GLU A 6 -25.69 9.10 -6.16
CA GLU A 6 -25.94 8.47 -4.86
C GLU A 6 -24.77 7.60 -4.37
N LEU A 7 -23.63 7.61 -5.07
CA LEU A 7 -22.47 6.78 -4.76
C LEU A 7 -21.74 7.24 -3.50
N HIS A 8 -21.74 6.40 -2.47
CA HIS A 8 -20.92 6.56 -1.26
C HIS A 8 -19.74 5.58 -1.31
N TYR A 9 -18.64 5.97 -2.00
CA TYR A 9 -17.47 5.12 -2.16
C TYR A 9 -16.49 5.29 -1.01
N LEU A 10 -16.43 4.30 -0.13
CA LEU A 10 -15.64 4.28 1.10
C LEU A 10 -14.66 3.09 1.13
N ASP A 11 -14.19 2.63 -0.06
CA ASP A 11 -13.22 1.53 -0.18
C ASP A 11 -11.94 1.95 -0.94
N ASN A 12 -11.43 3.14 -0.64
CA ASN A 12 -10.25 3.72 -1.28
C ASN A 12 -8.93 2.98 -0.97
N ALA A 13 -8.89 2.15 0.07
CA ALA A 13 -7.75 1.26 0.33
C ALA A 13 -7.71 0.06 -0.61
N ALA A 14 -8.85 -0.36 -1.20
CA ALA A 14 -8.87 -1.37 -2.26
C ALA A 14 -8.39 -0.80 -3.59
N THR A 15 -8.95 0.32 -4.01
CA THR A 15 -8.53 1.10 -5.20
C THR A 15 -9.16 2.48 -5.13
N THR A 16 -8.52 3.49 -5.71
CA THR A 16 -9.13 4.81 -5.86
C THR A 16 -9.71 4.99 -7.26
N MET A 17 -10.69 5.88 -7.39
CA MET A 17 -11.11 6.38 -8.70
C MET A 17 -9.97 7.19 -9.32
N VAL A 18 -9.81 7.09 -10.64
CA VAL A 18 -8.80 7.90 -11.35
C VAL A 18 -9.27 9.35 -11.39
N ASP A 19 -8.40 10.27 -11.02
CA ASP A 19 -8.66 11.70 -11.12
C ASP A 19 -8.92 12.09 -12.59
N PRO A 20 -9.99 12.85 -12.90
CA PRO A 20 -10.33 13.23 -14.28
C PRO A 20 -9.24 13.99 -15.03
N GLU A 21 -8.47 14.84 -14.35
CA GLU A 21 -7.32 15.55 -14.95
C GLU A 21 -6.21 14.58 -15.30
N ILE A 22 -5.95 13.59 -14.43
CA ILE A 22 -4.98 12.52 -14.70
C ILE A 22 -5.43 11.66 -15.88
N ALA A 23 -6.73 11.32 -15.96
CA ALA A 23 -7.28 10.59 -17.09
C ALA A 23 -7.13 11.37 -18.41
N GLY A 24 -7.35 12.69 -18.37
CA GLY A 24 -7.12 13.59 -19.50
C GLY A 24 -5.66 13.61 -19.95
N ALA A 25 -4.74 13.77 -19.01
CA ALA A 25 -3.29 13.76 -19.29
C ALA A 25 -2.82 12.41 -19.88
N ILE A 26 -3.36 11.29 -19.43
CA ILE A 26 -3.09 9.97 -19.99
C ILE A 26 -3.59 9.90 -21.44
N HIS A 27 -4.80 10.40 -21.72
CA HIS A 27 -5.34 10.44 -23.06
C HIS A 27 -4.48 11.27 -24.01
N GLU A 28 -4.04 12.45 -23.58
CA GLU A 28 -3.12 13.29 -24.35
C GLU A 28 -1.79 12.59 -24.61
N ALA A 29 -1.19 11.97 -23.59
CA ALA A 29 0.07 11.25 -23.71
C ALA A 29 -0.03 10.03 -24.66
N LEU A 30 -1.18 9.35 -24.73
CA LEU A 30 -1.42 8.26 -25.70
C LEU A 30 -1.30 8.75 -27.15
N LEU A 31 -1.68 9.99 -27.41
CA LEU A 31 -1.68 10.57 -28.76
C LEU A 31 -0.36 11.29 -29.09
N LYS A 32 0.25 11.93 -28.09
CA LYS A 32 1.44 12.78 -28.27
C LYS A 32 2.74 12.00 -28.01
N ASP A 33 2.82 11.26 -26.88
CA ASP A 33 4.05 10.62 -26.42
C ASP A 33 4.09 9.13 -26.85
N TRP A 34 3.74 8.87 -28.11
CA TRP A 34 3.59 7.52 -28.68
C TRP A 34 4.91 6.85 -29.08
N ALA A 35 5.98 7.64 -29.24
CA ALA A 35 7.24 7.15 -29.76
C ALA A 35 7.98 6.28 -28.72
N ASN A 36 8.80 5.34 -29.19
CA ASN A 36 9.66 4.57 -28.30
C ASN A 36 10.74 5.48 -27.70
N PRO A 37 10.78 5.67 -26.35
CA PRO A 37 11.72 6.61 -25.72
C PRO A 37 13.20 6.22 -25.86
N SER A 38 13.50 5.01 -26.35
CA SER A 38 14.88 4.56 -26.66
C SER A 38 15.37 4.94 -28.05
N SER A 39 14.51 5.49 -28.91
CA SER A 39 14.88 5.93 -30.24
C SER A 39 15.54 7.33 -30.24
N LEU A 40 16.22 7.69 -31.35
CA LEU A 40 17.04 8.93 -31.42
C LEU A 40 16.34 10.09 -32.17
N TYR A 41 15.18 9.86 -32.72
CA TYR A 41 14.42 10.90 -33.45
C TYR A 41 13.59 11.79 -32.48
N GLU A 42 13.25 12.99 -32.92
CA GLU A 42 12.64 14.05 -32.13
C GLU A 42 11.43 13.60 -31.28
N PRO A 43 10.37 12.93 -31.83
CA PRO A 43 9.25 12.46 -31.00
C PRO A 43 9.65 11.48 -29.88
N ALA A 44 10.72 10.72 -30.04
CA ALA A 44 11.22 9.82 -29.01
C ALA A 44 11.95 10.56 -27.89
N VAL A 45 12.66 11.64 -28.24
CA VAL A 45 13.29 12.54 -27.25
C VAL A 45 12.23 13.21 -26.40
N GLU A 46 11.14 13.73 -27.00
CA GLU A 46 10.01 14.31 -26.27
C GLU A 46 9.35 13.29 -25.32
N THR A 47 9.12 12.05 -25.79
CA THR A 47 8.62 10.96 -24.97
C THR A 47 9.56 10.65 -23.78
N HIS A 48 10.86 10.63 -24.02
CA HIS A 48 11.87 10.43 -22.96
C HIS A 48 11.86 11.55 -21.92
N GLU A 49 11.67 12.80 -22.35
CA GLU A 49 11.54 13.96 -21.45
C GLU A 49 10.27 13.86 -20.58
N ALA A 50 9.16 13.41 -21.14
CA ALA A 50 7.92 13.15 -20.38
C ALA A 50 8.14 12.10 -19.28
N LEU A 51 8.81 10.97 -19.61
CA LEU A 51 9.20 9.94 -18.63
C LEU A 51 10.11 10.51 -17.53
N THR A 52 11.12 11.31 -17.92
CA THR A 52 12.08 11.91 -16.98
C THR A 52 11.37 12.87 -16.03
N THR A 53 10.45 13.68 -16.55
CA THR A 53 9.63 14.61 -15.76
C THR A 53 8.77 13.86 -14.74
N ALA A 54 8.03 12.84 -15.15
CA ALA A 54 7.20 12.03 -14.27
C ALA A 54 8.03 11.35 -13.18
N ARG A 55 9.18 10.77 -13.54
CA ARG A 55 10.13 10.16 -12.59
C ARG A 55 10.60 11.18 -11.55
N GLY A 56 10.93 12.40 -11.97
CA GLY A 56 11.31 13.49 -11.08
C GLY A 56 10.19 13.93 -10.14
N GLN A 57 8.94 13.93 -10.61
CA GLN A 57 7.76 14.25 -9.78
C GLN A 57 7.60 13.22 -8.65
N ILE A 58 7.66 11.93 -8.96
CA ILE A 58 7.53 10.86 -7.97
C ILE A 58 8.72 10.88 -6.99
N ALA A 59 9.94 11.00 -7.49
CA ALA A 59 11.14 11.01 -6.66
C ALA A 59 11.12 12.14 -5.61
N ARG A 60 10.58 13.31 -5.96
CA ARG A 60 10.40 14.42 -5.00
C ARG A 60 9.49 14.05 -3.84
N THR A 61 8.42 13.30 -4.07
CA THR A 61 7.47 12.89 -3.01
C THR A 61 8.05 11.84 -2.07
N LEU A 62 9.09 11.14 -2.50
CA LEU A 62 9.78 10.11 -1.71
C LEU A 62 11.09 10.64 -1.07
N GLY A 63 11.52 11.87 -1.40
CA GLY A 63 12.79 12.41 -0.93
C GLY A 63 14.01 11.69 -1.49
N CYS A 64 13.93 11.09 -2.70
CA CYS A 64 15.01 10.37 -3.35
C CYS A 64 15.46 11.05 -4.66
N GLN A 65 16.50 10.50 -5.31
CA GLN A 65 16.92 10.93 -6.64
C GLN A 65 16.11 10.17 -7.71
N ALA A 66 15.82 10.85 -8.83
CA ALA A 66 15.09 10.23 -9.95
C ALA A 66 15.80 8.96 -10.48
N LYS A 67 17.13 8.92 -10.48
CA LYS A 67 17.90 7.75 -10.89
C LYS A 67 17.70 6.51 -10.01
N ASP A 68 17.17 6.65 -8.79
CA ASP A 68 16.97 5.55 -7.86
C ASP A 68 15.53 4.98 -7.95
N LEU A 69 14.69 5.54 -8.85
CA LEU A 69 13.32 5.12 -9.08
C LEU A 69 13.20 4.31 -10.38
N TYR A 70 12.41 3.24 -10.34
CA TYR A 70 12.14 2.31 -11.44
C TYR A 70 10.65 2.11 -11.61
N PHE A 71 10.14 2.22 -12.84
CA PHE A 71 8.75 1.97 -13.13
C PHE A 71 8.45 0.47 -13.22
N THR A 72 7.30 0.10 -12.68
CA THR A 72 6.75 -1.26 -12.69
C THR A 72 5.29 -1.20 -13.09
N SER A 73 4.66 -2.36 -13.30
CA SER A 73 3.22 -2.39 -13.62
C SER A 73 2.30 -2.21 -12.41
N CYS A 74 2.80 -2.42 -11.20
CA CYS A 74 2.01 -2.31 -9.96
C CYS A 74 2.88 -2.52 -8.72
N GLY A 75 2.29 -2.31 -7.53
CA GLY A 75 2.95 -2.62 -6.25
C GLY A 75 3.37 -4.09 -6.13
N SER A 76 2.57 -5.03 -6.66
CA SER A 76 2.91 -6.46 -6.61
C SER A 76 4.17 -6.79 -7.43
N GLU A 77 4.35 -6.19 -8.61
CA GLU A 77 5.59 -6.34 -9.38
C GLU A 77 6.77 -5.72 -8.63
N SER A 78 6.58 -4.52 -8.06
CA SER A 78 7.62 -3.85 -7.26
C SER A 78 8.07 -4.69 -6.07
N ASN A 79 7.13 -5.26 -5.30
CA ASN A 79 7.42 -6.10 -4.15
C ASN A 79 8.14 -7.40 -4.56
N ASN A 80 7.68 -8.07 -5.63
CA ASN A 80 8.32 -9.29 -6.14
C ASN A 80 9.75 -9.01 -6.62
N LEU A 81 9.95 -7.93 -7.39
CA LEU A 81 11.27 -7.52 -7.86
C LEU A 81 12.22 -7.24 -6.69
N ALA A 82 11.75 -6.51 -5.67
CA ALA A 82 12.55 -6.20 -4.49
C ALA A 82 12.86 -7.46 -3.68
N VAL A 83 11.84 -8.19 -3.24
CA VAL A 83 12.00 -9.34 -2.32
C VAL A 83 12.83 -10.45 -2.93
N GLN A 84 12.45 -10.92 -4.13
CA GLN A 84 13.18 -11.99 -4.80
C GLN A 84 14.56 -11.53 -5.24
N GLY A 85 14.66 -10.34 -5.82
CA GLY A 85 15.92 -9.79 -6.30
C GLY A 85 16.93 -9.55 -5.19
N LEU A 86 16.51 -9.05 -4.03
CA LEU A 86 17.38 -8.84 -2.88
C LEU A 86 17.80 -10.13 -2.21
N ALA A 87 16.88 -11.08 -2.00
CA ALA A 87 17.17 -12.36 -1.37
C ALA A 87 18.16 -13.18 -2.22
N MET A 88 17.86 -13.35 -3.52
CA MET A 88 18.70 -14.12 -4.43
C MET A 88 20.10 -13.53 -4.59
N ALA A 89 20.23 -12.22 -4.65
CA ALA A 89 21.52 -11.52 -4.72
C ALA A 89 22.41 -11.78 -3.50
N ARG A 90 21.82 -12.10 -2.36
CA ARG A 90 22.50 -12.27 -1.07
C ARG A 90 22.58 -13.71 -0.59
N LYS A 91 22.12 -14.67 -1.38
CA LYS A 91 22.09 -16.09 -1.00
C LYS A 91 23.44 -16.64 -0.55
N ASN A 92 24.54 -16.12 -1.09
CA ASN A 92 25.91 -16.51 -0.69
C ASN A 92 26.35 -15.90 0.65
N TRP A 93 25.59 -14.92 1.21
CA TRP A 93 25.91 -14.26 2.46
C TRP A 93 25.11 -14.80 3.64
N GLY A 94 23.98 -15.43 3.36
CA GLY A 94 23.08 -15.99 4.34
C GLY A 94 21.79 -16.49 3.70
N SER A 95 20.95 -17.09 4.52
CA SER A 95 19.70 -17.71 4.08
C SER A 95 18.49 -17.40 4.96
N LYS A 96 18.59 -16.42 5.89
CA LYS A 96 17.48 -16.04 6.76
C LYS A 96 16.80 -14.78 6.25
N ILE A 97 15.45 -14.79 6.24
CA ILE A 97 14.59 -13.65 5.93
C ILE A 97 13.71 -13.41 7.16
N VAL A 98 13.63 -12.17 7.62
CA VAL A 98 12.69 -11.75 8.67
C VAL A 98 11.63 -10.86 8.03
N VAL A 99 10.35 -11.12 8.33
CA VAL A 99 9.23 -10.41 7.71
C VAL A 99 8.14 -10.12 8.74
N SER A 100 7.44 -8.99 8.59
CA SER A 100 6.26 -8.72 9.40
C SER A 100 5.15 -9.72 9.07
N GLY A 101 4.48 -10.26 10.10
CA GLY A 101 3.46 -11.30 9.96
C GLY A 101 2.10 -10.81 9.45
N PHE A 102 2.01 -9.58 8.94
CA PHE A 102 0.78 -8.97 8.41
C PHE A 102 0.99 -8.27 7.05
N GLU A 103 2.01 -8.69 6.32
CA GLU A 103 2.30 -8.18 4.97
C GLU A 103 1.18 -8.49 3.98
N HIS A 104 1.07 -7.61 2.97
CA HIS A 104 0.22 -7.89 1.82
C HIS A 104 0.68 -9.19 1.10
N PRO A 105 -0.23 -9.99 0.51
CA PRO A 105 0.11 -11.23 -0.21
C PRO A 105 1.20 -11.06 -1.28
N SER A 106 1.36 -9.88 -1.86
CA SER A 106 2.43 -9.59 -2.84
C SER A 106 3.85 -9.57 -2.25
N VAL A 107 3.98 -9.50 -0.93
CA VAL A 107 5.25 -9.63 -0.18
C VAL A 107 5.31 -11.02 0.46
N GLN A 108 4.25 -11.44 1.15
CA GLN A 108 4.22 -12.68 1.92
C GLN A 108 4.43 -13.91 1.02
N ARG A 109 3.64 -14.03 -0.07
CA ARG A 109 3.72 -15.21 -0.96
C ARG A 109 5.09 -15.38 -1.63
N PRO A 110 5.71 -14.34 -2.22
CA PRO A 110 7.08 -14.49 -2.75
C PRO A 110 8.12 -14.80 -1.68
N ILE A 111 8.00 -14.27 -0.46
CA ILE A 111 8.90 -14.63 0.66
C ILE A 111 8.73 -16.12 1.03
N HIS A 112 7.50 -16.60 1.15
CA HIS A 112 7.24 -18.01 1.44
C HIS A 112 7.76 -18.93 0.34
N ALA A 113 7.64 -18.55 -0.94
CA ALA A 113 8.19 -19.31 -2.05
C ALA A 113 9.72 -19.40 -2.03
N LEU A 114 10.41 -18.51 -1.34
CA LEU A 114 11.85 -18.59 -1.14
C LEU A 114 12.27 -19.72 -0.19
N LYS A 115 11.34 -20.27 0.63
CA LYS A 115 11.61 -21.50 1.43
C LYS A 115 12.04 -22.66 0.53
N ASP A 116 11.39 -22.82 -0.62
CA ASP A 116 11.73 -23.87 -1.61
C ASP A 116 13.12 -23.64 -2.26
N ARG A 117 13.66 -22.44 -2.11
CA ARG A 117 15.00 -22.06 -2.55
C ARG A 117 16.03 -22.10 -1.43
N GLY A 118 15.68 -22.67 -0.27
CA GLY A 118 16.56 -22.87 0.87
C GLY A 118 16.73 -21.64 1.76
N PHE A 119 15.73 -20.73 1.79
CA PHE A 119 15.69 -19.65 2.78
C PHE A 119 14.86 -20.05 3.99
N GLU A 120 15.36 -19.73 5.18
CA GLU A 120 14.60 -19.70 6.43
C GLU A 120 13.77 -18.42 6.47
N VAL A 121 12.49 -18.52 6.79
CA VAL A 121 11.59 -17.37 6.91
C VAL A 121 11.06 -17.30 8.33
N VAL A 122 11.35 -16.20 9.03
CA VAL A 122 10.88 -15.87 10.37
C VAL A 122 9.87 -14.73 10.26
N GLU A 123 8.65 -15.00 10.71
CA GLU A 123 7.56 -14.02 10.73
C GLU A 123 7.43 -13.42 12.13
N ILE A 124 7.38 -12.10 12.21
CA ILE A 124 7.18 -11.36 13.47
C ILE A 124 5.73 -10.87 13.50
N LEU A 125 4.93 -11.45 14.37
CA LEU A 125 3.55 -11.04 14.55
C LEU A 125 3.47 -9.66 15.20
N PRO A 126 2.47 -8.84 14.83
CA PRO A 126 2.23 -7.55 15.49
C PRO A 126 1.69 -7.77 16.91
N GLU A 127 1.73 -6.72 17.71
CA GLU A 127 0.97 -6.62 18.94
C GLU A 127 -0.54 -6.50 18.67
N ALA A 128 -1.37 -6.60 19.69
CA ALA A 128 -2.84 -6.57 19.54
C ALA A 128 -3.38 -5.26 18.94
N ASP A 129 -2.62 -4.17 18.99
CA ASP A 129 -2.93 -2.88 18.37
C ASP A 129 -2.40 -2.76 16.92
N GLY A 130 -1.76 -3.81 16.39
CA GLY A 130 -1.23 -3.86 15.05
C GLY A 130 0.17 -3.27 14.87
N HIS A 131 0.80 -2.74 15.93
CA HIS A 131 2.18 -2.27 15.86
C HIS A 131 3.18 -3.43 15.96
N LEU A 132 4.32 -3.28 15.27
CA LEU A 132 5.45 -4.18 15.42
C LEU A 132 6.36 -3.74 16.56
N ASP A 133 6.69 -4.67 17.44
CA ASP A 133 7.80 -4.46 18.39
C ASP A 133 9.13 -4.53 17.61
N VAL A 134 9.74 -3.35 17.44
CA VAL A 134 11.03 -3.20 16.73
C VAL A 134 12.13 -4.01 17.42
N ALA A 135 12.09 -4.13 18.76
CA ALA A 135 13.11 -4.88 19.50
C ALA A 135 12.97 -6.39 19.26
N LYS A 136 11.72 -6.92 19.24
CA LYS A 136 11.44 -8.32 18.87
C LYS A 136 11.92 -8.63 17.48
N LEU A 137 11.60 -7.78 16.50
CA LEU A 137 12.06 -7.96 15.12
C LEU A 137 13.59 -7.93 15.03
N ALA A 138 14.23 -6.95 15.66
CA ALA A 138 15.69 -6.81 15.63
C ALA A 138 16.41 -7.96 16.37
N ALA A 139 15.78 -8.62 17.35
CA ALA A 139 16.33 -9.78 18.02
C ALA A 139 16.49 -10.99 17.08
N GLU A 140 15.64 -11.10 16.07
CA GLU A 140 15.70 -12.15 15.05
C GLU A 140 16.75 -11.87 13.96
N VAL A 141 17.30 -10.66 13.89
CA VAL A 141 18.30 -10.30 12.89
C VAL A 141 19.70 -10.70 13.36
N ASP A 142 20.36 -11.53 12.56
CA ASP A 142 21.73 -12.03 12.79
C ASP A 142 22.59 -11.92 11.50
N LYS A 143 23.79 -12.47 11.53
CA LYS A 143 24.74 -12.46 10.40
C LYS A 143 24.25 -13.27 9.18
N ASN A 144 23.32 -14.21 9.38
CA ASN A 144 22.70 -15.02 8.33
C ASN A 144 21.47 -14.34 7.71
N THR A 145 20.96 -13.26 8.33
CA THR A 145 19.79 -12.53 7.84
C THR A 145 20.15 -11.68 6.62
N VAL A 146 19.53 -11.95 5.49
CA VAL A 146 19.80 -11.27 4.20
C VAL A 146 18.78 -10.23 3.82
N LEU A 147 17.56 -10.35 4.35
CA LEU A 147 16.42 -9.46 4.03
C LEU A 147 15.53 -9.30 5.27
N VAL A 148 15.12 -8.06 5.52
CA VAL A 148 13.99 -7.73 6.38
C VAL A 148 12.95 -7.02 5.52
N SER A 149 11.66 -7.40 5.64
CA SER A 149 10.56 -6.74 4.97
C SER A 149 9.49 -6.32 5.98
N CYS A 150 9.02 -5.07 5.85
CA CYS A 150 7.93 -4.54 6.66
C CYS A 150 7.12 -3.52 5.87
N MET A 151 5.78 -3.66 5.84
CA MET A 151 4.93 -2.62 5.27
C MET A 151 4.92 -1.38 6.18
N ALA A 152 4.86 -0.20 5.57
CA ALA A 152 4.86 1.06 6.33
C ALA A 152 3.49 1.41 6.95
N VAL A 153 2.40 1.07 6.25
CA VAL A 153 1.01 1.24 6.69
C VAL A 153 0.25 -0.02 6.36
N ASN A 154 -0.44 -0.59 7.34
CA ASN A 154 -1.27 -1.77 7.11
C ASN A 154 -2.52 -1.41 6.30
N ASN A 155 -2.84 -2.20 5.28
CA ASN A 155 -3.95 -1.96 4.35
C ASN A 155 -5.33 -2.28 4.94
N GLU A 156 -5.40 -2.97 6.08
CA GLU A 156 -6.65 -3.35 6.72
C GLU A 156 -6.99 -2.48 7.94
N THR A 157 -6.00 -2.24 8.81
CA THR A 157 -6.18 -1.48 10.05
C THR A 157 -5.68 -0.04 9.97
N GLY A 158 -4.88 0.29 8.95
CA GLY A 158 -4.23 1.61 8.86
C GLY A 158 -3.08 1.82 9.84
N THR A 159 -2.68 0.80 10.59
CA THR A 159 -1.60 0.91 11.58
C THR A 159 -0.30 1.33 10.93
N LEU A 160 0.34 2.35 11.49
CA LEU A 160 1.60 2.92 11.02
C LEU A 160 2.78 2.25 11.71
N GLN A 161 3.79 1.80 10.95
CA GLN A 161 5.00 1.20 11.48
C GLN A 161 6.15 2.21 11.52
N ASP A 162 6.97 2.19 12.58
CA ASP A 162 8.17 3.03 12.68
C ASP A 162 9.31 2.46 11.83
N ILE A 163 9.25 2.72 10.52
CA ILE A 163 10.24 2.26 9.54
C ILE A 163 11.64 2.84 9.82
N ALA A 164 11.72 4.05 10.37
CA ALA A 164 13.01 4.68 10.68
C ALA A 164 13.72 3.93 11.81
N ALA A 165 13.01 3.65 12.91
CA ALA A 165 13.55 2.87 14.05
C ALA A 165 13.85 1.43 13.60
N LEU A 166 12.91 0.77 12.91
CA LEU A 166 13.06 -0.60 12.43
C LEU A 166 14.31 -0.75 11.54
N SER A 167 14.42 0.07 10.49
CA SER A 167 15.55 -0.04 9.56
C SER A 167 16.89 0.27 10.24
N THR A 168 16.90 1.18 11.23
CA THR A 168 18.09 1.49 12.02
C THR A 168 18.49 0.32 12.91
N ALA A 169 17.55 -0.31 13.60
CA ALA A 169 17.79 -1.48 14.44
C ALA A 169 18.31 -2.67 13.63
N VAL A 170 17.73 -2.93 12.45
CA VAL A 170 18.20 -3.97 11.51
C VAL A 170 19.65 -3.73 11.10
N LYS A 171 19.99 -2.52 10.65
CA LYS A 171 21.35 -2.20 10.19
C LYS A 171 22.38 -2.21 11.32
N ALA A 172 21.96 -1.92 12.56
CA ALA A 172 22.82 -2.04 13.73
C ALA A 172 23.18 -3.51 14.04
N LYS A 173 22.28 -4.46 13.77
CA LYS A 173 22.52 -5.91 13.93
C LYS A 173 23.31 -6.50 12.77
N ASN A 174 22.93 -6.16 11.54
CA ASN A 174 23.58 -6.62 10.31
C ASN A 174 23.53 -5.52 9.23
N SER A 175 24.63 -4.79 9.05
CA SER A 175 24.72 -3.70 8.08
C SER A 175 24.54 -4.16 6.62
N ARG A 176 24.77 -5.46 6.31
CA ARG A 176 24.59 -6.04 4.97
C ARG A 176 23.16 -6.52 4.71
N CYS A 177 22.35 -6.71 5.76
CA CYS A 177 20.95 -7.10 5.62
C CYS A 177 20.20 -6.02 4.84
N ALA A 178 19.50 -6.42 3.78
CA ALA A 178 18.65 -5.50 3.02
C ALA A 178 17.34 -5.22 3.78
N VAL A 179 16.82 -3.99 3.63
CA VAL A 179 15.52 -3.60 4.18
C VAL A 179 14.60 -3.20 3.03
N HIS A 180 13.50 -3.96 2.87
CA HIS A 180 12.41 -3.66 1.95
C HIS A 180 11.22 -3.08 2.69
N VAL A 181 10.58 -2.07 2.10
CA VAL A 181 9.36 -1.45 2.64
C VAL A 181 8.26 -1.46 1.58
N ASP A 182 7.14 -2.12 1.88
CA ASP A 182 5.91 -1.89 1.13
C ASP A 182 5.27 -0.58 1.61
N ALA A 183 5.32 0.46 0.77
CA ALA A 183 4.73 1.76 1.05
C ALA A 183 3.48 2.04 0.20
N VAL A 184 2.85 1.01 -0.36
CA VAL A 184 1.66 1.14 -1.23
C VAL A 184 0.52 1.84 -0.52
N GLN A 185 0.32 1.59 0.78
CA GLN A 185 -0.70 2.28 1.59
C GLN A 185 -0.16 3.53 2.31
N ALA A 186 1.16 3.75 2.30
CA ALA A 186 1.79 4.89 2.97
C ALA A 186 1.99 6.10 2.04
N TRP A 187 2.32 5.82 0.76
CA TRP A 187 2.67 6.86 -0.21
C TRP A 187 1.52 7.84 -0.43
N LEU A 188 1.84 9.14 -0.32
CA LEU A 188 0.90 10.27 -0.40
C LEU A 188 -0.21 10.26 0.68
N ARG A 189 -0.07 9.45 1.74
CA ARG A 189 -0.91 9.49 2.95
C ARG A 189 -0.12 10.01 4.14
N ILE A 190 1.14 9.58 4.24
CA ILE A 190 2.08 10.09 5.23
C ILE A 190 3.28 10.73 4.53
N PRO A 191 4.01 11.64 5.19
CA PRO A 191 5.28 12.13 4.68
C PRO A 191 6.32 11.00 4.62
N ILE A 192 6.86 10.73 3.42
CA ILE A 192 7.98 9.81 3.23
C ILE A 192 9.21 10.64 2.87
N ASP A 193 10.32 10.40 3.57
CA ASP A 193 11.60 11.03 3.28
C ASP A 193 12.73 9.98 3.35
N LEU A 194 13.12 9.46 2.20
CA LEU A 194 14.18 8.46 2.07
C LEU A 194 15.59 8.98 2.43
N LYS A 195 15.75 10.30 2.61
CA LYS A 195 16.96 10.86 3.21
C LYS A 195 17.00 10.61 4.72
N LYS A 196 15.82 10.65 5.39
CA LYS A 196 15.67 10.30 6.80
C LYS A 196 15.61 8.78 6.99
N TRP A 197 14.91 8.06 6.10
CA TRP A 197 14.89 6.59 6.07
C TRP A 197 16.12 6.03 5.34
N LYS A 198 17.31 6.51 5.74
CA LYS A 198 18.59 6.23 5.08
C LYS A 198 18.97 4.74 5.04
N ASN A 199 18.38 3.93 5.91
CA ASN A 199 18.64 2.50 6.03
C ASN A 199 17.64 1.62 5.23
N VAL A 200 16.63 2.20 4.61
CA VAL A 200 15.72 1.51 3.68
C VAL A 200 16.43 1.34 2.34
N ASP A 201 16.52 0.12 1.86
CA ASP A 201 17.20 -0.23 0.60
C ASP A 201 16.27 -0.24 -0.59
N THR A 202 15.00 -0.67 -0.41
CA THR A 202 13.97 -0.65 -1.46
C THR A 202 12.62 -0.25 -0.88
N LEU A 203 11.79 0.44 -1.70
CA LEU A 203 10.46 0.87 -1.30
C LEU A 203 9.51 0.82 -2.49
N SER A 204 8.35 0.16 -2.30
CA SER A 204 7.34 -0.04 -3.35
C SER A 204 6.16 0.93 -3.21
N VAL A 205 5.67 1.45 -4.36
CA VAL A 205 4.46 2.27 -4.46
C VAL A 205 3.58 1.81 -5.62
N SER A 206 2.28 2.14 -5.58
CA SER A 206 1.31 1.74 -6.61
C SER A 206 0.37 2.88 -6.97
N GLY A 207 0.12 3.07 -8.28
CA GLY A 207 -0.67 4.18 -8.79
C GLY A 207 -2.13 4.16 -8.38
N HIS A 208 -2.76 2.99 -8.44
CA HIS A 208 -4.20 2.87 -8.16
C HIS A 208 -4.62 3.12 -6.70
N LYS A 209 -3.71 3.38 -5.83
CA LYS A 209 -3.98 3.79 -4.43
C LYS A 209 -3.93 5.31 -4.23
N VAL A 210 -3.56 6.06 -5.27
CA VAL A 210 -3.31 7.51 -5.23
C VAL A 210 -3.93 8.24 -6.42
N HIS A 211 -5.11 7.81 -6.87
CA HIS A 211 -5.89 8.37 -7.98
C HIS A 211 -5.21 8.30 -9.35
N ALA A 212 -4.14 7.50 -9.50
CA ALA A 212 -3.54 7.15 -10.79
C ALA A 212 -4.16 5.85 -11.35
N PRO A 213 -3.90 5.51 -12.63
CA PRO A 213 -4.47 4.31 -13.24
C PRO A 213 -3.95 3.03 -12.59
N LYS A 214 -4.71 1.95 -12.73
CA LYS A 214 -4.22 0.58 -12.57
C LYS A 214 -3.17 0.29 -13.65
N GLY A 215 -2.28 -0.67 -13.41
CA GLY A 215 -1.26 -1.04 -14.40
C GLY A 215 0.02 -0.20 -14.35
N ILE A 216 0.22 0.60 -13.30
CA ILE A 216 1.44 1.37 -13.05
C ILE A 216 1.80 1.40 -11.57
N GLY A 217 3.09 1.27 -11.28
CA GLY A 217 3.71 1.43 -9.96
C GLY A 217 5.15 1.88 -10.09
N ALA A 218 5.85 2.00 -8.98
CA ALA A 218 7.26 2.29 -8.97
C ALA A 218 7.97 1.63 -7.78
N LEU A 219 9.25 1.34 -7.98
CA LEU A 219 10.15 0.81 -6.99
C LEU A 219 11.34 1.76 -6.82
N PHE A 220 11.53 2.24 -5.60
CA PHE A 220 12.79 2.85 -5.20
C PHE A 220 13.82 1.76 -4.92
N ILE A 221 15.03 1.93 -5.43
CA ILE A 221 16.17 1.06 -5.16
C ILE A 221 17.38 1.93 -4.83
N ARG A 222 17.86 1.81 -3.61
CA ARG A 222 19.05 2.55 -3.16
C ARG A 222 20.28 2.14 -3.97
N ASP A 223 21.11 3.11 -4.32
CA ASP A 223 22.30 2.87 -5.16
C ASP A 223 23.23 1.79 -4.60
N SER A 224 23.35 1.68 -3.27
CA SER A 224 24.16 0.66 -2.60
C SER A 224 23.76 -0.79 -2.89
N VAL A 225 22.49 -1.04 -3.24
CA VAL A 225 21.98 -2.41 -3.50
C VAL A 225 21.61 -2.64 -4.96
N ARG A 226 21.56 -1.59 -5.77
CA ARG A 226 21.14 -1.65 -7.17
C ARG A 226 21.97 -2.60 -8.01
N GLN A 227 23.31 -2.54 -7.90
CA GLN A 227 24.23 -3.33 -8.71
C GLN A 227 24.19 -4.83 -8.34
N THR A 228 23.75 -5.15 -7.15
CA THR A 228 23.67 -6.53 -6.65
C THR A 228 22.27 -7.12 -6.76
N LEU A 229 21.24 -6.34 -7.06
CA LEU A 229 19.88 -6.84 -7.19
C LEU A 229 19.76 -7.75 -8.42
N CYS A 230 19.25 -8.97 -8.22
CA CYS A 230 19.00 -9.93 -9.29
C CYS A 230 17.55 -9.82 -9.77
N PRO A 231 17.28 -9.24 -10.95
CA PRO A 231 15.91 -9.18 -11.44
C PRO A 231 15.36 -10.59 -11.71
N PRO A 232 14.05 -10.83 -11.44
CA PRO A 232 13.46 -12.15 -11.60
C PRO A 232 13.25 -12.54 -13.07
N TYR A 233 13.33 -11.60 -13.99
CA TYR A 233 13.23 -11.81 -15.45
C TYR A 233 14.21 -10.92 -16.19
N LEU A 234 14.62 -11.34 -17.39
CA LEU A 234 15.64 -10.71 -18.20
C LEU A 234 15.06 -10.23 -19.54
N GLY A 235 15.66 -9.20 -20.14
CA GLY A 235 15.23 -8.68 -21.43
C GLY A 235 16.07 -7.48 -21.89
N GLY A 236 15.43 -6.46 -22.45
CA GLY A 236 16.07 -5.24 -22.91
C GLY A 236 16.63 -4.37 -21.78
N HIS A 237 17.16 -3.20 -22.17
CA HIS A 237 17.82 -2.27 -21.23
C HIS A 237 16.88 -1.26 -20.56
N GLN A 238 15.54 -1.39 -20.80
CA GLN A 238 14.56 -0.51 -20.16
C GLN A 238 14.71 -0.55 -18.65
N GLU A 239 14.37 0.55 -18.00
CA GLU A 239 14.58 0.72 -16.56
C GLU A 239 15.98 0.22 -16.11
N ARG A 240 17.00 0.54 -16.93
CA ARG A 240 18.43 0.20 -16.70
C ARG A 240 18.66 -1.32 -16.52
N GLY A 241 17.90 -2.13 -17.24
CA GLY A 241 17.98 -3.59 -17.24
C GLY A 241 17.33 -4.27 -16.05
N LEU A 242 16.73 -3.54 -15.11
CA LEU A 242 16.06 -4.12 -13.95
C LEU A 242 14.61 -4.48 -14.23
N ARG A 243 13.95 -3.75 -15.12
CA ARG A 243 12.59 -4.03 -15.55
C ARG A 243 12.50 -3.85 -17.07
N PRO A 244 12.75 -4.93 -17.85
CA PRO A 244 12.71 -4.87 -19.31
C PRO A 244 11.27 -4.73 -19.84
N GLY A 245 11.16 -4.35 -21.10
CA GLY A 245 9.90 -4.07 -21.80
C GLY A 245 9.68 -2.57 -21.99
N THR A 246 9.16 -2.19 -23.17
CA THR A 246 8.90 -0.79 -23.52
C THR A 246 8.06 -0.12 -22.46
N GLU A 247 8.47 1.07 -22.07
CA GLU A 247 7.86 1.84 -21.00
C GLU A 247 6.43 2.28 -21.34
N ASN A 248 5.51 2.14 -20.40
CA ASN A 248 4.13 2.60 -20.54
C ASN A 248 4.05 4.11 -20.29
N THR A 249 4.51 4.91 -21.26
CA THR A 249 4.64 6.36 -21.14
C THR A 249 3.37 7.04 -20.65
N PRO A 250 2.16 6.75 -21.21
CA PRO A 250 0.95 7.44 -20.79
C PRO A 250 0.62 7.22 -19.31
N TYR A 251 0.78 6.00 -18.81
CA TYR A 251 0.49 5.70 -17.40
C TYR A 251 1.59 6.22 -16.46
N ILE A 252 2.83 6.29 -16.95
CA ILE A 252 3.94 6.91 -16.22
C ILE A 252 3.70 8.41 -16.05
N VAL A 253 3.25 9.10 -17.08
CA VAL A 253 2.85 10.52 -17.05
C VAL A 253 1.71 10.71 -16.04
N GLY A 254 0.67 9.87 -16.10
CA GLY A 254 -0.43 9.89 -15.15
C GLY A 254 0.02 9.67 -13.69
N LEU A 255 0.95 8.73 -13.45
CA LEU A 255 1.51 8.49 -12.12
C LEU A 255 2.31 9.70 -11.60
N GLY A 256 3.11 10.34 -12.47
CA GLY A 256 3.85 11.55 -12.13
C GLY A 256 2.93 12.70 -11.73
N LEU A 257 1.86 12.92 -12.50
CA LEU A 257 0.86 13.95 -12.18
C LEU A 257 0.12 13.65 -10.87
N ALA A 258 -0.26 12.38 -10.62
CA ALA A 258 -0.85 11.96 -9.35
C ALA A 258 0.08 12.25 -8.17
N ALA A 259 1.38 11.97 -8.32
CA ALA A 259 2.37 12.27 -7.31
C ALA A 259 2.44 13.77 -7.01
N ALA A 260 2.51 14.61 -8.05
CA ALA A 260 2.60 16.05 -7.90
C ALA A 260 1.34 16.64 -7.24
N LYS A 261 0.13 16.23 -7.66
CA LYS A 261 -1.15 16.66 -7.09
C LYS A 261 -1.30 16.20 -5.63
N GLY A 262 -1.04 14.91 -5.38
CA GLY A 262 -1.18 14.32 -4.06
C GLY A 262 -0.25 14.92 -3.01
N ALA A 263 0.96 15.34 -3.41
CA ALA A 263 1.91 15.99 -2.50
C ALA A 263 1.54 17.45 -2.19
N LYS A 264 0.97 18.18 -3.15
CA LYS A 264 0.68 19.61 -3.00
C LYS A 264 -0.28 19.92 -1.84
N ASN A 265 -1.28 19.08 -1.64
CA ASN A 265 -2.36 19.31 -0.67
C ASN A 265 -2.38 18.26 0.46
N LEU A 266 -1.26 17.59 0.72
CA LEU A 266 -1.21 16.47 1.67
C LEU A 266 -1.70 16.86 3.07
N SER A 267 -1.28 18.00 3.59
CA SER A 267 -1.66 18.46 4.94
C SER A 267 -3.16 18.71 5.07
N ASP A 268 -3.72 19.48 4.13
CA ASP A 268 -5.13 19.88 4.18
C ASP A 268 -6.06 18.70 3.93
N ARG A 269 -5.67 17.82 2.97
CA ARG A 269 -6.37 16.58 2.72
C ARG A 269 -6.37 15.66 3.95
N ASN A 270 -5.23 15.52 4.62
CA ASN A 270 -5.15 14.70 5.84
C ASN A 270 -5.95 15.30 6.99
N ALA A 271 -6.03 16.63 7.10
CA ALA A 271 -6.89 17.29 8.10
C ALA A 271 -8.37 17.01 7.83
N HIS A 272 -8.80 17.11 6.57
CA HIS A 272 -10.16 16.78 6.14
C HIS A 272 -10.51 15.31 6.43
N ILE A 273 -9.66 14.36 5.98
CA ILE A 273 -9.90 12.93 6.20
C ILE A 273 -9.89 12.59 7.69
N ARG A 274 -9.05 13.23 8.49
CA ARG A 274 -9.04 13.06 9.94
C ARG A 274 -10.36 13.49 10.58
N ALA A 275 -11.01 14.55 10.09
CA ALA A 275 -12.33 14.95 10.55
C ALA A 275 -13.40 13.91 10.21
N LEU A 276 -13.38 13.35 8.99
CA LEU A 276 -14.29 12.26 8.58
C LEU A 276 -14.09 10.99 9.42
N ASN A 277 -12.84 10.60 9.66
CA ASN A 277 -12.52 9.44 10.49
C ASN A 277 -12.98 9.66 11.94
N ALA A 278 -12.81 10.86 12.49
CA ALA A 278 -13.29 11.19 13.83
C ALA A 278 -14.83 11.14 13.93
N GLN A 279 -15.54 11.67 12.92
CA GLN A 279 -17.00 11.57 12.83
C GLN A 279 -17.45 10.09 12.83
N LEU A 280 -16.81 9.25 12.01
CA LEU A 280 -17.13 7.82 11.95
C LEU A 280 -16.85 7.12 13.30
N ARG A 281 -15.70 7.39 13.95
CA ARG A 281 -15.39 6.82 15.26
C ARG A 281 -16.44 7.19 16.31
N THR A 282 -16.83 8.46 16.38
CA THR A 282 -17.89 8.91 17.30
C THR A 282 -19.21 8.19 17.03
N GLY A 283 -19.64 8.09 15.77
CA GLY A 283 -20.86 7.36 15.43
C GLY A 283 -20.80 5.87 15.75
N LEU A 284 -19.64 5.23 15.56
CA LEU A 284 -19.44 3.82 15.96
C LEU A 284 -19.47 3.64 17.48
N GLU A 285 -18.91 4.57 18.25
CA GLU A 285 -18.98 4.57 19.72
C GLU A 285 -20.42 4.73 20.23
N GLU A 286 -21.25 5.54 19.56
CA GLU A 286 -22.68 5.66 19.85
C GLU A 286 -23.45 4.37 19.54
N LEU A 287 -23.16 3.74 18.37
CA LEU A 287 -23.74 2.44 18.01
C LEU A 287 -23.31 1.33 18.96
N ALA A 288 -22.08 1.39 19.48
CA ALA A 288 -21.54 0.42 20.44
C ALA A 288 -22.31 0.39 21.78
N GLN A 289 -23.12 1.41 22.08
CA GLN A 289 -24.01 1.37 23.25
C GLN A 289 -25.19 0.40 23.08
N GLN A 290 -25.51 0.00 21.84
CA GLN A 290 -26.65 -0.85 21.50
C GLN A 290 -26.24 -2.16 20.78
N ALA A 291 -24.99 -2.26 20.29
CA ALA A 291 -24.46 -3.40 19.56
C ALA A 291 -23.01 -3.68 19.96
N PRO A 292 -22.51 -4.92 19.85
CA PRO A 292 -21.17 -5.30 20.32
C PRO A 292 -20.06 -4.87 19.36
N ILE A 293 -20.00 -3.58 18.98
CA ILE A 293 -19.00 -3.05 18.06
C ILE A 293 -17.65 -2.88 18.76
N THR A 294 -16.57 -3.30 18.10
CA THR A 294 -15.19 -3.07 18.53
C THR A 294 -14.36 -2.42 17.43
N LEU A 295 -13.54 -1.44 17.79
CA LEU A 295 -12.58 -0.84 16.86
C LEU A 295 -11.31 -1.69 16.81
N ASN A 296 -10.87 -2.06 15.60
CA ASN A 296 -9.63 -2.82 15.37
C ASN A 296 -8.47 -1.91 14.99
N SER A 297 -8.77 -0.73 14.43
CA SER A 297 -7.75 0.28 14.11
C SER A 297 -7.35 1.05 15.37
N PRO A 298 -6.06 1.17 15.71
CA PRO A 298 -5.60 1.98 16.82
C PRO A 298 -5.88 3.48 16.60
N ALA A 299 -5.78 4.27 17.67
CA ALA A 299 -6.09 5.69 17.61
C ALA A 299 -5.09 6.50 16.76
N ASP A 300 -3.85 6.03 16.67
CA ASP A 300 -2.75 6.63 15.90
C ASP A 300 -2.59 6.04 14.49
N ALA A 301 -3.53 5.20 14.03
CA ALA A 301 -3.59 4.75 12.65
C ALA A 301 -3.70 5.94 11.67
N VAL A 302 -3.29 5.74 10.42
CA VAL A 302 -3.54 6.73 9.37
C VAL A 302 -5.04 6.98 9.24
N PRO A 303 -5.48 8.25 9.11
CA PRO A 303 -6.91 8.56 9.13
C PRO A 303 -7.67 8.03 7.90
N GLU A 304 -6.96 7.66 6.85
CA GLU A 304 -7.53 7.11 5.63
C GLU A 304 -8.15 5.71 5.80
N VAL A 305 -7.84 4.98 6.87
CA VAL A 305 -8.32 3.60 7.07
C VAL A 305 -8.88 3.45 8.47
N LEU A 306 -10.09 2.89 8.57
CA LEU A 306 -10.69 2.49 9.82
C LEU A 306 -11.26 1.07 9.69
N ASN A 307 -10.84 0.19 10.58
CA ASN A 307 -11.35 -1.17 10.70
C ASN A 307 -12.07 -1.35 12.04
N PHE A 308 -13.23 -1.99 11.99
CA PHE A 308 -14.03 -2.33 13.16
C PHE A 308 -14.78 -3.63 12.94
N SER A 309 -15.20 -4.30 14.01
CA SER A 309 -16.00 -5.53 13.97
C SER A 309 -17.35 -5.28 14.58
N THR A 310 -18.41 -5.79 13.93
CA THR A 310 -19.78 -5.71 14.48
C THR A 310 -20.04 -6.75 15.55
N ASN A 311 -19.25 -7.83 15.57
CA ASN A 311 -19.36 -8.99 16.46
C ASN A 311 -20.74 -9.65 16.51
N CYS A 312 -21.58 -9.42 15.53
CA CYS A 312 -22.94 -9.99 15.47
C CYS A 312 -23.43 -10.28 14.05
N VAL A 313 -22.94 -9.60 13.00
CA VAL A 313 -23.35 -9.82 11.62
C VAL A 313 -22.11 -10.14 10.78
N ASN A 314 -22.18 -11.19 9.95
CA ASN A 314 -21.08 -11.55 9.04
C ASN A 314 -20.74 -10.39 8.10
N SER A 315 -19.44 -10.15 7.90
CA SER A 315 -18.95 -9.04 7.09
C SER A 315 -19.50 -9.06 5.65
N GLN A 316 -19.54 -10.22 5.00
CA GLN A 316 -20.07 -10.33 3.63
C GLN A 316 -21.54 -9.93 3.55
N THR A 317 -22.38 -10.43 4.48
CA THR A 317 -23.80 -10.08 4.57
C THR A 317 -23.98 -8.58 4.75
N PHE A 318 -23.15 -7.97 5.60
CA PHE A 318 -23.22 -6.52 5.83
C PHE A 318 -22.81 -5.70 4.60
N ILE A 319 -21.74 -6.13 3.91
CA ILE A 319 -21.27 -5.47 2.67
C ILE A 319 -22.32 -5.54 1.59
N GLU A 320 -22.97 -6.70 1.39
CA GLU A 320 -24.03 -6.87 0.40
C GLU A 320 -25.24 -5.98 0.73
N TYR A 321 -25.62 -5.89 1.99
CA TYR A 321 -26.70 -5.02 2.47
C TYR A 321 -26.41 -3.52 2.21
N LEU A 322 -25.20 -3.06 2.53
CA LEU A 322 -24.76 -1.68 2.29
C LEU A 322 -24.63 -1.39 0.79
N SER A 323 -24.12 -2.35 0.02
CA SER A 323 -24.02 -2.22 -1.44
C SER A 323 -25.38 -2.02 -2.11
N GLY A 324 -26.45 -2.66 -1.60
CA GLY A 324 -27.83 -2.42 -2.03
C GLY A 324 -28.35 -1.01 -1.74
N ARG A 325 -27.60 -0.22 -0.96
CA ARG A 325 -27.86 1.20 -0.60
C ARG A 325 -26.81 2.15 -1.19
N HIS A 326 -26.08 1.72 -2.22
CA HIS A 326 -25.00 2.47 -2.86
C HIS A 326 -23.84 2.87 -1.92
N ILE A 327 -23.66 2.17 -0.78
CA ILE A 327 -22.57 2.38 0.16
C ILE A 327 -21.54 1.26 -0.01
N TYR A 328 -20.34 1.59 -0.45
CA TYR A 328 -19.31 0.62 -0.82
C TYR A 328 -18.13 0.65 0.16
N ILE A 329 -18.01 -0.42 0.93
CA ILE A 329 -16.94 -0.69 1.89
C ILE A 329 -16.38 -2.11 1.65
N SER A 330 -15.37 -2.53 2.38
CA SER A 330 -14.87 -3.92 2.33
C SER A 330 -14.82 -4.59 3.70
N GLY A 331 -14.65 -5.92 3.72
CA GLY A 331 -14.55 -6.71 4.96
C GLY A 331 -13.13 -6.96 5.44
N GLY A 332 -12.13 -6.56 4.68
CA GLY A 332 -10.72 -6.86 4.97
C GLY A 332 -9.87 -6.61 3.74
N SER A 333 -8.98 -7.55 3.38
CA SER A 333 -8.23 -7.45 2.14
C SER A 333 -9.13 -7.66 0.92
N ALA A 334 -9.14 -6.72 -0.02
CA ALA A 334 -9.86 -6.83 -1.30
C ALA A 334 -9.36 -8.01 -2.18
N CYS A 335 -8.21 -8.60 -1.86
CA CYS A 335 -7.59 -9.70 -2.61
C CYS A 335 -8.07 -11.09 -2.14
N ASP A 336 -8.70 -11.22 -0.98
CA ASP A 336 -8.96 -12.49 -0.32
C ASP A 336 -10.46 -12.86 -0.30
N LYS A 337 -11.13 -12.79 -1.43
CA LYS A 337 -12.51 -13.23 -1.76
C LYS A 337 -13.21 -14.09 -0.66
N GLY A 338 -13.53 -13.48 0.48
CA GLY A 338 -14.25 -14.14 1.58
C GLY A 338 -13.36 -14.96 2.54
N GLU A 339 -12.03 -14.94 2.41
CA GLU A 339 -11.12 -15.50 3.41
C GLU A 339 -11.05 -14.58 4.66
N PRO A 340 -10.85 -15.15 5.85
CA PRO A 340 -10.69 -14.38 7.08
C PRO A 340 -9.51 -13.42 7.01
N SER A 341 -9.61 -12.26 7.65
CA SER A 341 -8.54 -11.26 7.70
C SER A 341 -7.26 -11.82 8.30
N HIS A 342 -6.23 -11.98 7.47
CA HIS A 342 -4.91 -12.41 7.92
C HIS A 342 -4.29 -11.43 8.93
N THR A 343 -4.50 -10.14 8.72
CA THR A 343 -4.03 -9.08 9.63
C THR A 343 -4.65 -9.21 11.01
N LEU A 344 -5.98 -9.33 11.12
CA LEU A 344 -6.65 -9.44 12.42
C LEU A 344 -6.29 -10.75 13.13
N MET A 345 -6.14 -11.86 12.39
CA MET A 345 -5.65 -13.12 12.96
C MET A 345 -4.21 -12.96 13.49
N ALA A 346 -3.32 -12.28 12.76
CA ALA A 346 -1.96 -12.02 13.20
C ALA A 346 -1.90 -11.13 14.46
N MET A 347 -2.87 -10.21 14.63
CA MET A 347 -3.07 -9.39 15.83
C MET A 347 -3.66 -10.18 17.01
N GLY A 348 -4.06 -11.45 16.81
CA GLY A 348 -4.70 -12.26 17.85
C GLY A 348 -6.17 -11.90 18.11
N ALA A 349 -6.86 -11.26 17.17
CA ALA A 349 -8.26 -10.93 17.30
C ALA A 349 -9.14 -12.20 17.42
N PRO A 350 -10.22 -12.17 18.23
CA PRO A 350 -11.15 -13.29 18.33
C PRO A 350 -11.79 -13.65 16.97
N ASP A 351 -12.06 -14.93 16.73
CA ASP A 351 -12.65 -15.43 15.48
C ASP A 351 -13.93 -14.67 15.07
N LEU A 352 -14.79 -14.38 16.04
CA LEU A 352 -16.00 -13.58 15.79
C LEU A 352 -15.68 -12.18 15.29
N ALA A 353 -14.69 -11.51 15.86
CA ALA A 353 -14.25 -10.18 15.40
C ALA A 353 -13.68 -10.26 13.97
N VAL A 354 -12.88 -11.29 13.66
CA VAL A 354 -12.32 -11.50 12.31
C VAL A 354 -13.43 -11.70 11.27
N ARG A 355 -14.45 -12.50 11.57
CA ARG A 355 -15.58 -12.83 10.66
C ARG A 355 -16.57 -11.71 10.45
N THR A 356 -16.59 -10.73 11.34
CA THR A 356 -17.52 -9.59 11.33
C THR A 356 -16.83 -8.25 11.09
N ALA A 357 -15.56 -8.29 10.69
CA ALA A 357 -14.75 -7.10 10.44
C ALA A 357 -15.20 -6.36 9.18
N LEU A 358 -15.27 -5.04 9.27
CA LEU A 358 -15.56 -4.12 8.19
C LEU A 358 -14.43 -3.07 8.12
N ARG A 359 -14.00 -2.77 6.90
CA ARG A 359 -13.00 -1.73 6.65
C ARG A 359 -13.62 -0.59 5.86
N VAL A 360 -13.50 0.60 6.38
CA VAL A 360 -13.82 1.86 5.72
C VAL A 360 -12.52 2.54 5.31
N SER A 361 -12.46 3.08 4.12
CA SER A 361 -11.28 3.82 3.71
C SER A 361 -11.62 5.05 2.87
N PHE A 362 -11.08 6.18 3.32
CA PHE A 362 -11.35 7.51 2.81
C PHE A 362 -10.32 7.98 1.77
N CYS A 363 -10.74 8.93 0.94
CA CYS A 363 -9.90 9.82 0.14
C CYS A 363 -10.34 11.28 0.33
N GLY A 364 -9.66 12.20 -0.35
CA GLY A 364 -9.96 13.63 -0.23
C GLY A 364 -11.31 14.07 -0.78
N ASP A 365 -11.96 13.22 -1.60
CA ASP A 365 -13.23 13.52 -2.23
C ASP A 365 -14.45 13.07 -1.39
N ASN A 366 -14.21 12.29 -0.31
CA ASN A 366 -15.28 11.88 0.58
C ASN A 366 -15.79 13.06 1.41
N THR A 367 -17.07 12.98 1.80
CA THR A 367 -17.80 14.05 2.50
C THR A 367 -18.37 13.57 3.84
N PRO A 368 -18.79 14.48 4.73
CA PRO A 368 -19.51 14.12 5.95
C PRO A 368 -20.81 13.33 5.69
N GLU A 369 -21.45 13.58 4.54
CA GLU A 369 -22.66 12.87 4.09
C GLU A 369 -22.39 11.41 3.79
N ASP A 370 -21.19 11.07 3.23
CA ASP A 370 -20.78 9.67 3.03
C ASP A 370 -20.68 8.93 4.37
N VAL A 371 -20.13 9.60 5.39
CA VAL A 371 -20.03 9.03 6.74
C VAL A 371 -21.40 8.84 7.36
N GLN A 372 -22.30 9.83 7.20
CA GLN A 372 -23.65 9.73 7.74
C GLN A 372 -24.44 8.61 7.07
N ALA A 373 -24.38 8.49 5.74
CA ALA A 373 -25.04 7.43 5.00
C ALA A 373 -24.56 6.05 5.50
N LEU A 374 -23.26 5.90 5.74
CA LEU A 374 -22.70 4.65 6.29
C LEU A 374 -23.24 4.39 7.71
N LEU A 375 -23.25 5.37 8.60
CA LEU A 375 -23.72 5.19 9.98
C LEU A 375 -25.21 4.83 10.02
N ASP A 376 -26.04 5.45 9.17
CA ASP A 376 -27.46 5.12 9.04
C ASP A 376 -27.64 3.69 8.49
N GLY A 377 -26.87 3.32 7.45
CA GLY A 377 -26.87 1.96 6.92
C GLY A 377 -26.42 0.91 7.92
N LEU A 378 -25.41 1.21 8.76
CA LEU A 378 -24.97 0.32 9.84
C LEU A 378 -26.05 0.17 10.90
N LYS A 379 -26.68 1.26 11.33
CA LYS A 379 -27.76 1.25 12.33
C LYS A 379 -28.97 0.43 11.88
N ASP A 380 -29.34 0.55 10.61
CA ASP A 380 -30.45 -0.23 10.05
C ASP A 380 -30.06 -1.70 9.86
N GLY A 381 -28.88 -1.96 9.31
CA GLY A 381 -28.37 -3.32 9.12
C GLY A 381 -28.23 -4.11 10.42
N LEU A 382 -27.81 -3.46 11.51
CA LEU A 382 -27.75 -4.09 12.83
C LEU A 382 -29.13 -4.53 13.38
N LYS A 383 -30.23 -3.94 12.89
CA LYS A 383 -31.59 -4.30 13.29
C LYS A 383 -32.24 -5.32 12.35
N GLU A 384 -31.94 -5.21 11.05
CA GLU A 384 -32.61 -5.96 9.99
C GLU A 384 -31.95 -7.29 9.66
N LEU A 385 -30.60 -7.37 9.80
CA LEU A 385 -29.84 -8.54 9.41
C LEU A 385 -29.81 -9.62 10.50
N GLN A 386 -29.71 -10.87 10.06
CA GLN A 386 -29.60 -12.01 10.97
C GLN A 386 -28.25 -11.96 11.70
N HIS A 387 -28.30 -12.03 13.03
CA HIS A 387 -27.11 -12.16 13.87
C HIS A 387 -26.59 -13.60 13.86
N ILE A 388 -25.27 -13.77 13.93
CA ILE A 388 -24.54 -15.05 13.99
C ILE A 388 -24.20 -15.44 15.42
#